data_bf6c3f9899bd806c1621af93375f19cf
#
_entry.id   bf6c3f9899bd806c1621af93375f19cf
#
_cell.length_a   1.000
_cell.length_b   1.000
_cell.length_c   1.000
_cell.angle_alpha   90.00
_cell.angle_beta   90.00
_cell.angle_gamma   90.00
#
_symmetry.space_group_name_H-M   'P 1'
#
loop_
_entity.id
_entity.type
_entity.pdbx_description
1 polymer ?
#
loop_
_entity_poly.entity_id
_entity_poly.type
_entity_poly.pdbx_seq_one_letter_code
_entity_poly.pdbx_strand_id
1 'polypeptide(L)'
;LFNVLEVAREMHCAVFTPSSIGVFGNNTPKDKTPQDTIRNPRTMYGVTKVSGELLSDYYNIRFGVDTRSVRFPGLISYVTPPGGGTTDYAVDIYYSAAKGEKFVCPIAAGTFMDMMYMPDGLRAAIEIMEADSTKFVHRNSFNIASMSFDPEIIFNNIKKYMPDFQMEYEVDPLRQAIAESWPNSLDDTCARQE
;
A
#
# COMPACT_ATOMS: atom_id res chain seq x y z
N LEU A 1 -8.94 15.78 -4.41
CA LEU A 1 -7.72 16.30 -3.79
C LEU A 1 -7.52 17.78 -4.08
N PHE A 2 -7.60 18.25 -5.33
CA PHE A 2 -7.39 19.67 -5.68
C PHE A 2 -8.19 20.62 -4.77
N ASN A 3 -9.50 20.42 -4.63
CA ASN A 3 -10.34 21.27 -3.77
C ASN A 3 -9.90 21.25 -2.29
N VAL A 4 -9.41 20.10 -1.79
CA VAL A 4 -8.89 19.97 -0.42
C VAL A 4 -7.62 20.80 -0.26
N LEU A 5 -6.71 20.76 -1.22
CA LEU A 5 -5.47 21.53 -1.20
C LEU A 5 -5.73 23.03 -1.29
N GLU A 6 -6.73 23.49 -2.08
CA GLU A 6 -7.14 24.91 -2.10
C GLU A 6 -7.68 25.36 -0.75
N VAL A 7 -8.58 24.59 -0.13
CA VAL A 7 -9.08 24.89 1.21
C VAL A 7 -7.94 24.89 2.24
N ALA A 8 -7.04 23.92 2.18
CA ALA A 8 -5.90 23.86 3.10
C ALA A 8 -4.97 25.06 2.95
N ARG A 9 -4.78 25.56 1.73
CA ARG A 9 -4.02 26.78 1.45
C ARG A 9 -4.67 28.00 2.11
N GLU A 10 -5.97 28.16 1.97
CA GLU A 10 -6.73 29.28 2.53
C GLU A 10 -6.83 29.22 4.04
N MET A 11 -7.03 28.03 4.60
CA MET A 11 -7.23 27.81 6.03
C MET A 11 -5.95 27.51 6.80
N HIS A 12 -4.79 27.47 6.13
CA HIS A 12 -3.49 27.12 6.72
C HIS A 12 -3.50 25.78 7.47
N CYS A 13 -4.15 24.76 6.91
CA CYS A 13 -4.24 23.42 7.47
C CYS A 13 -3.20 22.47 6.87
N ALA A 14 -2.71 21.52 7.68
CA ALA A 14 -1.97 20.38 7.17
C ALA A 14 -2.92 19.39 6.49
N VAL A 15 -2.42 18.67 5.47
CA VAL A 15 -3.19 17.69 4.69
C VAL A 15 -2.48 16.35 4.67
N PHE A 16 -3.14 15.31 5.16
CA PHE A 16 -2.72 13.93 4.92
C PHE A 16 -3.43 13.37 3.70
N THR A 17 -2.67 12.83 2.76
CA THR A 17 -3.20 12.16 1.56
C THR A 17 -2.66 10.73 1.48
N PRO A 18 -3.52 9.69 1.57
CA PRO A 18 -3.05 8.31 1.43
C PRO A 18 -2.61 8.03 -0.01
N SER A 19 -1.32 7.75 -0.21
CA SER A 19 -0.80 7.17 -1.44
C SER A 19 -0.78 5.63 -1.37
N SER A 20 -0.19 4.95 -2.32
CA SER A 20 -0.23 3.49 -2.44
C SER A 20 0.93 2.95 -3.25
N ILE A 21 1.31 1.69 -3.04
CA ILE A 21 2.20 0.95 -3.96
C ILE A 21 1.68 0.92 -5.40
N GLY A 22 0.40 1.21 -5.62
CA GLY A 22 -0.20 1.35 -6.95
C GLY A 22 0.40 2.46 -7.82
N VAL A 23 1.23 3.37 -7.27
CA VAL A 23 2.00 4.37 -8.03
C VAL A 23 3.12 3.77 -8.86
N PHE A 24 3.56 2.58 -8.52
CA PHE A 24 4.63 1.86 -9.20
C PHE A 24 4.11 1.08 -10.41
N GLY A 25 5.03 0.62 -11.24
CA GLY A 25 4.71 -0.12 -12.46
C GLY A 25 5.86 -1.02 -12.89
N ASN A 26 5.74 -1.63 -14.06
CA ASN A 26 6.68 -2.66 -14.54
C ASN A 26 8.14 -2.21 -14.65
N ASN A 27 8.39 -0.90 -14.76
CA ASN A 27 9.74 -0.33 -14.89
C ASN A 27 10.34 0.04 -13.52
N THR A 28 9.61 -0.18 -12.44
CA THR A 28 10.09 0.05 -11.08
C THR A 28 10.90 -1.16 -10.60
N PRO A 29 12.03 -0.99 -9.90
CA PRO A 29 12.70 -2.09 -9.23
C PRO A 29 11.73 -2.87 -8.33
N LYS A 30 11.76 -4.21 -8.39
CA LYS A 30 10.76 -5.04 -7.69
C LYS A 30 11.09 -5.26 -6.22
N ASP A 31 12.35 -5.42 -5.90
CA ASP A 31 12.79 -5.77 -4.55
C ASP A 31 13.42 -4.56 -3.89
N LYS A 32 13.01 -4.29 -2.64
CA LYS A 32 13.45 -3.12 -1.88
C LYS A 32 13.33 -1.84 -2.71
N THR A 33 12.17 -1.64 -3.31
CA THR A 33 11.89 -0.48 -4.15
C THR A 33 12.26 0.81 -3.43
N PRO A 34 13.22 1.59 -3.94
CA PRO A 34 13.70 2.78 -3.24
C PRO A 34 12.66 3.90 -3.19
N GLN A 35 12.83 4.82 -2.25
CA GLN A 35 11.96 5.99 -2.06
C GLN A 35 11.84 6.79 -3.36
N ASP A 36 12.98 7.13 -3.95
CA ASP A 36 13.06 7.88 -5.21
C ASP A 36 13.27 6.92 -6.37
N THR A 37 12.22 6.70 -7.13
CA THR A 37 12.24 5.77 -8.26
C THR A 37 11.15 6.09 -9.28
N ILE A 38 11.15 5.34 -10.39
CA ILE A 38 10.19 5.50 -11.49
C ILE A 38 8.79 5.12 -11.01
N ARG A 39 7.84 6.05 -11.16
CA ARG A 39 6.40 5.85 -10.94
C ARG A 39 5.71 5.84 -12.30
N ASN A 40 5.44 4.66 -12.84
CA ASN A 40 4.80 4.47 -14.13
C ASN A 40 3.66 3.43 -14.05
N PRO A 41 2.59 3.75 -13.33
CA PRO A 41 1.48 2.83 -13.09
C PRO A 41 0.74 2.48 -14.39
N ARG A 42 0.09 1.31 -14.39
CA ARG A 42 -0.71 0.79 -15.50
C ARG A 42 -2.22 0.83 -15.24
N THR A 43 -2.63 1.35 -14.09
CA THR A 43 -4.05 1.48 -13.72
C THR A 43 -4.43 2.95 -13.55
N MET A 44 -5.71 3.28 -13.81
CA MET A 44 -6.23 4.63 -13.53
C MET A 44 -6.09 4.98 -12.05
N TYR A 45 -6.26 4.01 -11.15
CA TYR A 45 -6.00 4.18 -9.73
C TYR A 45 -4.57 4.67 -9.47
N GLY A 46 -3.56 3.99 -10.00
CA GLY A 46 -2.17 4.39 -9.84
C GLY A 46 -1.86 5.76 -10.45
N VAL A 47 -2.41 6.05 -11.64
CA VAL A 47 -2.27 7.36 -12.28
C VAL A 47 -2.82 8.48 -11.39
N THR A 48 -3.99 8.29 -10.78
CA THR A 48 -4.58 9.29 -9.88
C THR A 48 -3.76 9.45 -8.60
N LYS A 49 -3.16 8.36 -8.08
CA LYS A 49 -2.27 8.43 -6.91
C LYS A 49 -0.98 9.19 -7.23
N VAL A 50 -0.32 8.93 -8.37
CA VAL A 50 0.86 9.71 -8.83
C VAL A 50 0.51 11.18 -8.98
N SER A 51 -0.63 11.49 -9.62
CA SER A 51 -1.10 12.87 -9.74
C SER A 51 -1.30 13.53 -8.38
N GLY A 52 -1.80 12.79 -7.40
CA GLY A 52 -1.98 13.26 -6.03
C GLY A 52 -0.66 13.57 -5.33
N GLU A 53 0.36 12.71 -5.49
CA GLU A 53 1.71 12.97 -4.97
C GLU A 53 2.30 14.25 -5.57
N LEU A 54 2.26 14.39 -6.89
CA LEU A 54 2.79 15.56 -7.59
C LEU A 54 2.06 16.86 -7.23
N LEU A 55 0.73 16.81 -7.09
CA LEU A 55 -0.06 17.96 -6.64
C LEU A 55 0.30 18.37 -5.21
N SER A 56 0.50 17.41 -4.32
CA SER A 56 0.89 17.66 -2.93
C SER A 56 2.26 18.33 -2.87
N ASP A 57 3.24 17.83 -3.63
CA ASP A 57 4.57 18.46 -3.75
C ASP A 57 4.47 19.89 -4.28
N TYR A 58 3.70 20.10 -5.36
CA TYR A 58 3.52 21.43 -5.93
C TYR A 58 2.91 22.41 -4.93
N TYR A 59 1.86 22.00 -4.19
CA TYR A 59 1.22 22.87 -3.20
C TYR A 59 2.14 23.19 -2.02
N ASN A 60 2.97 22.25 -1.61
CA ASN A 60 3.98 22.53 -0.59
C ASN A 60 5.02 23.53 -1.09
N ILE A 61 5.63 23.27 -2.25
CA ILE A 61 6.71 24.11 -2.82
C ILE A 61 6.18 25.52 -3.16
N ARG A 62 5.00 25.59 -3.78
CA ARG A 62 4.47 26.86 -4.31
C ARG A 62 3.74 27.70 -3.29
N PHE A 63 3.04 27.09 -2.36
CA PHE A 63 2.11 27.78 -1.45
C PHE A 63 2.41 27.52 0.03
N GLY A 64 3.39 26.69 0.35
CA GLY A 64 3.75 26.35 1.73
C GLY A 64 2.72 25.50 2.47
N VAL A 65 1.81 24.83 1.75
CA VAL A 65 0.85 23.92 2.39
C VAL A 65 1.59 22.72 2.97
N ASP A 66 1.35 22.40 4.22
CA ASP A 66 1.94 21.23 4.87
C ASP A 66 1.22 19.95 4.37
N THR A 67 1.74 19.38 3.29
CA THR A 67 1.24 18.14 2.69
C THR A 67 2.06 16.96 3.16
N ARG A 68 1.39 15.89 3.57
CA ARG A 68 2.01 14.66 4.07
C ARG A 68 1.31 13.45 3.52
N SER A 69 2.07 12.41 3.15
CA SER A 69 1.50 11.14 2.70
C SER A 69 2.45 9.98 2.87
N VAL A 70 1.88 8.77 2.92
CA VAL A 70 2.60 7.51 2.87
C VAL A 70 2.07 6.66 1.72
N ARG A 71 2.94 5.86 1.11
CA ARG A 71 2.57 4.83 0.13
C ARG A 71 2.24 3.57 0.87
N PHE A 72 0.95 3.35 1.09
CA PHE A 72 0.49 2.14 1.75
C PHE A 72 0.75 0.91 0.88
N PRO A 73 1.30 -0.17 1.46
CA PRO A 73 1.28 -1.51 0.85
C PRO A 73 -0.13 -2.09 0.90
N GLY A 74 -0.28 -3.37 0.58
CA GLY A 74 -1.55 -4.08 0.79
C GLY A 74 -1.92 -4.10 2.27
N LEU A 75 -3.10 -3.58 2.61
CA LEU A 75 -3.53 -3.49 4.01
C LEU A 75 -4.39 -4.70 4.40
N ILE A 76 -4.00 -5.36 5.49
CA ILE A 76 -4.72 -6.50 6.06
C ILE A 76 -5.53 -6.02 7.27
N SER A 77 -6.86 -6.07 7.16
CA SER A 77 -7.79 -5.71 8.22
C SER A 77 -8.58 -6.93 8.69
N TYR A 78 -8.83 -7.03 9.99
CA TYR A 78 -9.74 -8.02 10.56
C TYR A 78 -11.14 -7.43 10.86
N VAL A 79 -11.29 -6.13 10.73
CA VAL A 79 -12.55 -5.41 11.05
C VAL A 79 -13.42 -5.24 9.81
N THR A 80 -12.79 -4.89 8.69
CA THR A 80 -13.50 -4.60 7.44
C THR A 80 -13.36 -5.78 6.48
N PRO A 81 -14.46 -6.33 5.98
CA PRO A 81 -14.43 -7.34 4.93
C PRO A 81 -13.71 -6.84 3.68
N PRO A 82 -13.10 -7.74 2.88
CA PRO A 82 -12.43 -7.37 1.65
C PRO A 82 -13.40 -6.76 0.63
N GLY A 83 -12.93 -5.77 -0.13
CA GLY A 83 -13.72 -5.01 -1.10
C GLY A 83 -13.56 -5.46 -2.55
N GLY A 84 -12.76 -6.50 -2.81
CA GLY A 84 -12.47 -7.02 -4.14
C GLY A 84 -11.19 -6.47 -4.79
N GLY A 85 -10.32 -5.82 -4.03
CA GLY A 85 -9.00 -5.35 -4.48
C GLY A 85 -8.03 -6.50 -4.74
N THR A 86 -6.94 -6.21 -5.46
CA THR A 86 -5.91 -7.22 -5.81
C THR A 86 -5.24 -7.82 -4.57
N THR A 87 -5.02 -7.04 -3.51
CA THR A 87 -4.39 -7.47 -2.26
C THR A 87 -5.35 -8.13 -1.28
N ASP A 88 -6.65 -8.08 -1.56
CA ASP A 88 -7.68 -8.52 -0.62
C ASP A 88 -7.70 -10.05 -0.41
N TYR A 89 -7.02 -10.81 -1.29
CA TYR A 89 -6.84 -12.24 -1.07
C TYR A 89 -6.22 -12.54 0.30
N ALA A 90 -5.33 -11.64 0.78
CA ALA A 90 -4.66 -11.76 2.08
C ALA A 90 -5.59 -11.47 3.27
N VAL A 91 -6.80 -10.99 3.02
CA VAL A 91 -7.89 -10.85 4.00
C VAL A 91 -8.89 -11.99 3.83
N ASP A 92 -9.32 -12.26 2.58
CA ASP A 92 -10.29 -13.30 2.24
C ASP A 92 -9.88 -14.68 2.74
N ILE A 93 -8.59 -15.01 2.64
CA ILE A 93 -8.04 -16.30 3.09
C ILE A 93 -8.31 -16.55 4.59
N TYR A 94 -8.24 -15.52 5.44
CA TYR A 94 -8.53 -15.63 6.87
C TYR A 94 -10.02 -15.83 7.14
N TYR A 95 -10.88 -15.17 6.35
CA TYR A 95 -12.33 -15.35 6.47
C TYR A 95 -12.73 -16.77 6.06
N SER A 96 -12.16 -17.31 4.98
CA SER A 96 -12.39 -18.69 4.55
C SER A 96 -11.91 -19.68 5.59
N ALA A 97 -10.72 -19.48 6.13
CA ALA A 97 -10.17 -20.34 7.19
C ALA A 97 -11.05 -20.32 8.44
N ALA A 98 -11.47 -19.14 8.92
CA ALA A 98 -12.31 -19.02 10.11
C ALA A 98 -13.68 -19.66 9.97
N LYS A 99 -14.21 -19.76 8.74
CA LYS A 99 -15.48 -20.42 8.43
C LYS A 99 -15.31 -21.93 8.20
N GLY A 100 -14.07 -22.44 8.10
CA GLY A 100 -13.80 -23.83 7.73
C GLY A 100 -14.06 -24.11 6.25
N GLU A 101 -14.05 -23.11 5.41
CA GLU A 101 -14.27 -23.19 3.96
C GLU A 101 -12.91 -23.30 3.22
N LYS A 102 -12.91 -23.99 2.07
CA LYS A 102 -11.75 -23.98 1.19
C LYS A 102 -11.59 -22.60 0.56
N PHE A 103 -10.35 -22.09 0.53
CA PHE A 103 -10.04 -20.82 -0.11
C PHE A 103 -9.66 -21.03 -1.59
N VAL A 104 -10.24 -20.21 -2.48
CA VAL A 104 -9.89 -20.16 -3.89
C VAL A 104 -9.08 -18.90 -4.12
N CYS A 105 -7.76 -19.06 -4.31
CA CYS A 105 -6.84 -17.92 -4.43
C CYS A 105 -6.82 -17.37 -5.87
N PRO A 106 -7.11 -16.06 -6.06
CA PRO A 106 -7.10 -15.45 -7.39
C PRO A 106 -5.70 -14.98 -7.83
N ILE A 107 -4.69 -15.16 -6.99
CA ILE A 107 -3.29 -14.75 -7.24
C ILE A 107 -2.42 -16.01 -7.27
N ALA A 108 -1.52 -16.10 -8.25
CA ALA A 108 -0.64 -17.25 -8.44
C ALA A 108 0.38 -17.39 -7.30
N ALA A 109 0.77 -18.63 -7.02
CA ALA A 109 1.90 -18.93 -6.14
C ALA A 109 3.17 -18.20 -6.62
N GLY A 110 4.02 -17.78 -5.69
CA GLY A 110 5.24 -17.03 -5.99
C GLY A 110 5.05 -15.57 -6.34
N THR A 111 3.81 -15.05 -6.29
CA THR A 111 3.55 -13.62 -6.51
C THR A 111 3.67 -12.87 -5.19
N PHE A 112 4.85 -12.30 -4.96
CA PHE A 112 5.13 -11.53 -3.75
C PHE A 112 4.57 -10.12 -3.85
N MET A 113 4.02 -9.62 -2.75
CA MET A 113 3.58 -8.23 -2.58
C MET A 113 3.91 -7.77 -1.16
N ASP A 114 4.23 -6.47 -1.05
CA ASP A 114 4.39 -5.85 0.28
C ASP A 114 3.01 -5.66 0.92
N MET A 115 2.90 -6.11 2.18
CA MET A 115 1.66 -6.12 2.95
C MET A 115 1.91 -5.54 4.34
N MET A 116 0.86 -4.99 4.95
CA MET A 116 0.92 -4.37 6.27
C MET A 116 -0.36 -4.63 7.05
N TYR A 117 -0.25 -4.86 8.34
CA TYR A 117 -1.39 -4.93 9.24
C TYR A 117 -2.02 -3.54 9.41
N MET A 118 -3.34 -3.45 9.32
CA MET A 118 -4.06 -2.17 9.33
C MET A 118 -3.70 -1.24 10.51
N PRO A 119 -3.57 -1.73 11.77
CA PRO A 119 -3.15 -0.89 12.88
C PRO A 119 -1.78 -0.24 12.71
N ASP A 120 -0.82 -0.94 12.06
CA ASP A 120 0.50 -0.36 11.77
C ASP A 120 0.41 0.73 10.70
N GLY A 121 -0.44 0.52 9.69
CA GLY A 121 -0.73 1.55 8.70
C GLY A 121 -1.38 2.81 9.29
N LEU A 122 -2.33 2.63 10.20
CA LEU A 122 -2.96 3.74 10.93
C LEU A 122 -1.94 4.47 11.81
N ARG A 123 -1.06 3.74 12.50
CA ARG A 123 0.01 4.32 13.29
C ARG A 123 0.94 5.17 12.41
N ALA A 124 1.37 4.66 11.25
CA ALA A 124 2.22 5.42 10.33
C ALA A 124 1.53 6.72 9.85
N ALA A 125 0.22 6.70 9.61
CA ALA A 125 -0.54 7.90 9.23
C ALA A 125 -0.60 8.94 10.38
N ILE A 126 -0.69 8.49 11.63
CA ILE A 126 -0.69 9.39 12.80
C ILE A 126 0.73 9.94 13.02
N GLU A 127 1.74 9.08 13.06
CA GLU A 127 3.12 9.45 13.30
C GLU A 127 3.64 10.49 12.30
N ILE A 128 3.33 10.32 11.00
CA ILE A 128 3.74 11.33 10.00
C ILE A 128 3.05 12.67 10.21
N MET A 129 1.80 12.69 10.70
CA MET A 129 1.08 13.94 11.00
C MET A 129 1.58 14.62 12.27
N GLU A 130 2.12 13.87 13.22
CA GLU A 130 2.70 14.39 14.47
C GLU A 130 4.19 14.73 14.34
N ALA A 131 4.87 14.21 13.32
CA ALA A 131 6.29 14.44 13.10
C ALA A 131 6.61 15.93 12.84
N ASP A 132 7.81 16.35 13.25
CA ASP A 132 8.32 17.69 13.01
C ASP A 132 8.63 17.90 11.53
N SER A 133 7.76 18.61 10.84
CA SER A 133 7.85 18.86 9.40
C SER A 133 9.12 19.62 8.97
N THR A 134 9.83 20.27 9.88
CA THR A 134 11.07 20.98 9.57
C THR A 134 12.25 20.03 9.34
N LYS A 135 12.11 18.77 9.74
CA LYS A 135 13.12 17.71 9.57
C LYS A 135 12.95 16.93 8.29
N PHE A 136 11.83 17.08 7.59
CA PHE A 136 11.57 16.31 6.39
C PHE A 136 12.44 16.75 5.21
N VAL A 137 13.19 15.83 4.64
CA VAL A 137 13.82 15.94 3.32
C VAL A 137 12.79 15.61 2.25
N HIS A 138 12.10 14.49 2.40
CA HIS A 138 10.90 14.14 1.64
C HIS A 138 9.67 14.71 2.34
N ARG A 139 8.78 15.38 1.62
CA ARG A 139 7.61 16.01 2.26
C ARG A 139 6.42 15.08 2.33
N ASN A 140 6.28 14.25 1.33
CA ASN A 140 5.18 13.32 1.24
C ASN A 140 5.57 12.07 0.45
N SER A 141 4.63 11.12 0.36
CA SER A 141 4.81 9.88 -0.42
C SER A 141 5.90 8.96 0.12
N PHE A 142 6.08 8.91 1.43
CA PHE A 142 7.03 7.99 2.06
C PHE A 142 6.65 6.54 1.79
N ASN A 143 7.61 5.76 1.34
CA ASN A 143 7.44 4.31 1.35
C ASN A 143 7.35 3.83 2.79
N ILE A 144 6.33 3.03 3.11
CA ILE A 144 6.23 2.30 4.37
C ILE A 144 6.13 0.81 4.06
N ALA A 145 6.90 -0.01 4.76
CA ALA A 145 6.99 -1.45 4.56
C ALA A 145 6.75 -2.21 5.85
N SER A 146 6.30 -3.45 5.75
CA SER A 146 6.15 -4.34 6.88
C SER A 146 6.58 -5.76 6.54
N MET A 147 5.84 -6.45 5.67
CA MET A 147 6.13 -7.82 5.32
C MET A 147 5.86 -8.07 3.85
N SER A 148 6.75 -8.84 3.20
CA SER A 148 6.55 -9.30 1.83
C SER A 148 6.28 -10.79 1.86
N PHE A 149 5.17 -11.23 1.24
CA PHE A 149 4.82 -12.64 1.15
C PHE A 149 3.97 -12.94 -0.09
N ASP A 150 3.92 -14.20 -0.44
CA ASP A 150 3.05 -14.76 -1.47
C ASP A 150 1.88 -15.55 -0.84
N PRO A 151 0.89 -16.00 -1.63
CA PRO A 151 -0.23 -16.76 -1.10
C PRO A 151 0.15 -18.05 -0.35
N GLU A 152 1.25 -18.71 -0.72
CA GLU A 152 1.67 -19.94 -0.06
C GLU A 152 2.20 -19.69 1.35
N ILE A 153 2.93 -18.61 1.56
CA ILE A 153 3.46 -18.25 2.88
C ILE A 153 2.32 -18.02 3.87
N ILE A 154 1.31 -17.24 3.48
CA ILE A 154 0.15 -16.98 4.34
C ILE A 154 -0.68 -18.25 4.59
N PHE A 155 -0.93 -19.06 3.54
CA PHE A 155 -1.61 -20.34 3.65
C PHE A 155 -0.90 -21.29 4.63
N ASN A 156 0.41 -21.46 4.47
CA ASN A 156 1.21 -22.32 5.34
C ASN A 156 1.25 -21.83 6.80
N ASN A 157 1.18 -20.52 7.03
CA ASN A 157 1.06 -19.97 8.37
C ASN A 157 -0.31 -20.27 9.00
N ILE A 158 -1.39 -20.16 8.24
CA ILE A 158 -2.74 -20.52 8.72
C ILE A 158 -2.79 -22.00 9.09
N LYS A 159 -2.20 -22.89 8.27
CA LYS A 159 -2.16 -24.33 8.53
C LYS A 159 -1.47 -24.73 9.84
N LYS A 160 -0.61 -23.91 10.40
CA LYS A 160 -0.01 -24.18 11.73
C LYS A 160 -1.07 -24.20 12.84
N TYR A 161 -2.15 -23.47 12.67
CA TYR A 161 -3.25 -23.34 13.63
C TYR A 161 -4.51 -24.10 13.18
N MET A 162 -4.67 -24.28 11.88
CA MET A 162 -5.81 -24.93 11.24
C MET A 162 -5.32 -25.99 10.23
N PRO A 163 -4.86 -27.18 10.68
CA PRO A 163 -4.17 -28.17 9.82
C PRO A 163 -5.00 -28.66 8.64
N ASP A 164 -6.33 -28.69 8.78
CA ASP A 164 -7.27 -29.18 7.77
C ASP A 164 -7.64 -28.12 6.73
N PHE A 165 -7.17 -26.87 6.89
CA PHE A 165 -7.46 -25.79 5.95
C PHE A 165 -6.92 -26.10 4.55
N GLN A 166 -7.73 -25.84 3.53
CA GLN A 166 -7.42 -26.13 2.13
C GLN A 166 -7.43 -24.86 1.29
N MET A 167 -6.53 -24.81 0.32
CA MET A 167 -6.47 -23.75 -0.69
C MET A 167 -6.27 -24.38 -2.07
N GLU A 168 -6.87 -23.77 -3.07
CA GLU A 168 -6.62 -24.04 -4.48
C GLU A 168 -6.45 -22.72 -5.24
N TYR A 169 -5.91 -22.76 -6.44
CA TYR A 169 -5.69 -21.59 -7.27
C TYR A 169 -6.69 -21.55 -8.44
N GLU A 170 -7.40 -20.42 -8.56
CA GLU A 170 -8.13 -20.03 -9.76
C GLU A 170 -7.70 -18.60 -10.10
N VAL A 171 -6.57 -18.49 -10.80
CA VAL A 171 -5.90 -17.21 -11.02
C VAL A 171 -6.74 -16.29 -11.90
N ASP A 172 -7.09 -15.10 -11.38
CA ASP A 172 -7.73 -14.04 -12.13
C ASP A 172 -6.65 -13.30 -12.94
N PRO A 173 -6.69 -13.37 -14.29
CA PRO A 173 -5.65 -12.77 -15.13
C PRO A 173 -5.50 -11.25 -14.94
N LEU A 174 -6.59 -10.53 -14.65
CA LEU A 174 -6.55 -9.09 -14.44
C LEU A 174 -5.87 -8.75 -13.10
N ARG A 175 -6.27 -9.41 -12.01
CA ARG A 175 -5.65 -9.23 -10.69
C ARG A 175 -4.19 -9.64 -10.70
N GLN A 176 -3.86 -10.74 -11.36
CA GLN A 176 -2.49 -11.21 -11.50
C GLN A 176 -1.61 -10.18 -12.24
N ALA A 177 -2.07 -9.65 -13.37
CA ALA A 177 -1.33 -8.64 -14.12
C ALA A 177 -1.12 -7.34 -13.31
N ILE A 178 -2.08 -6.96 -12.46
CA ILE A 178 -1.95 -5.82 -11.56
C ILE A 178 -0.92 -6.13 -10.47
N ALA A 179 -1.01 -7.29 -9.80
CA ALA A 179 -0.07 -7.71 -8.77
C ALA A 179 1.37 -7.75 -9.31
N GLU A 180 1.56 -8.34 -10.48
CA GLU A 180 2.87 -8.40 -11.15
C GLU A 180 3.41 -7.03 -11.57
N SER A 181 2.57 -6.01 -11.67
CA SER A 181 3.03 -4.64 -11.97
C SER A 181 3.58 -3.90 -10.74
N TRP A 182 3.30 -4.39 -9.54
CA TRP A 182 3.71 -3.76 -8.28
C TRP A 182 5.03 -4.32 -7.75
N PRO A 183 5.69 -3.62 -6.80
CA PRO A 183 6.85 -4.13 -6.09
C PRO A 183 6.56 -5.39 -5.26
N ASN A 184 7.57 -6.25 -5.15
CA ASN A 184 7.56 -7.35 -4.20
C ASN A 184 7.77 -6.82 -2.76
N SER A 185 8.64 -5.80 -2.61
CA SER A 185 8.95 -5.18 -1.31
C SER A 185 9.38 -3.73 -1.49
N LEU A 186 9.19 -2.93 -0.45
CA LEU A 186 9.61 -1.53 -0.39
C LEU A 186 10.82 -1.33 0.51
N ASP A 187 11.62 -0.32 0.21
CA ASP A 187 12.60 0.25 1.13
C ASP A 187 11.94 1.42 1.88
N ASP A 188 11.80 1.30 3.18
CA ASP A 188 11.21 2.30 4.09
C ASP A 188 12.25 3.08 4.91
N THR A 189 13.52 3.00 4.50
CA THR A 189 14.64 3.64 5.22
C THR A 189 14.40 5.13 5.40
N CYS A 190 13.89 5.84 4.39
CA CYS A 190 13.59 7.27 4.48
C CYS A 190 12.54 7.56 5.56
N ALA A 191 11.43 6.81 5.57
CA ALA A 191 10.38 6.99 6.57
C ALA A 191 10.86 6.73 8.01
N ARG A 192 11.87 5.86 8.18
CA ARG A 192 12.44 5.56 9.51
C ARG A 192 13.46 6.61 9.96
N GLN A 193 14.07 7.33 9.04
CA GLN A 193 15.13 8.31 9.35
C GLN A 193 14.60 9.72 9.53
N GLU A 194 13.53 10.08 8.88
CA GLU A 194 12.92 11.41 8.89
C GLU A 194 11.70 11.49 9.83
#